data_dba156846e28645b96c4989f62fed713
#
_entry.id   dba156846e28645b96c4989f62fed713
#
_cell.length_a   1.000
_cell.length_b   1.000
_cell.length_c   1.000
_cell.angle_alpha   90.00
_cell.angle_beta   90.00
_cell.angle_gamma   90.00
#
_symmetry.space_group_name_H-M   'P 1'
#
loop_
_entity.id
_entity.type
_entity.pdbx_description
1 polymer ?
#
loop_
_entity_poly.entity_id
_entity_poly.type
_entity_poly.pdbx_seq_one_letter_code
_entity_poly.pdbx_strand_id
1 'polypeptide(L)'
;MKTIKLELDFLIGPIIKDIFSVSQNKLITGVDSIDNNKSINELNDKISSLYSSFYDFDSGDESCRFNIELAKEHKDELLRLIDDLLLMLQDSNDGSFEIVNNINLDW
;
A
#
# COMPACT_ATOMS: atom_id res chain seq x y z
N MET A 1 21.89 -1.78 1.57
CA MET A 1 20.71 -1.57 0.71
C MET A 1 19.45 -1.62 1.55
N LYS A 2 18.56 -0.65 1.34
CA LYS A 2 17.27 -0.63 2.03
C LYS A 2 16.27 -1.53 1.33
N THR A 3 15.33 -2.07 2.08
CA THR A 3 14.28 -2.95 1.54
C THR A 3 12.94 -2.25 1.65
N ILE A 4 12.22 -2.19 0.52
CA ILE A 4 10.84 -1.70 0.48
C ILE A 4 9.92 -2.90 0.44
N LYS A 5 9.14 -3.07 1.48
CA LYS A 5 8.18 -4.18 1.59
C LYS A 5 6.80 -3.70 1.14
N LEU A 6 6.13 -4.53 0.34
CA LEU A 6 4.76 -4.28 -0.09
C LEU A 6 3.85 -5.34 0.51
N GLU A 7 2.80 -4.90 1.19
CA GLU A 7 1.82 -5.76 1.83
C GLU A 7 0.51 -5.00 1.96
N LEU A 8 -0.60 -5.69 1.83
CA LEU A 8 -1.93 -5.09 2.01
C LEU A 8 -2.61 -5.63 3.25
N ASP A 9 -3.05 -4.71 4.10
CA ASP A 9 -3.91 -4.99 5.24
C ASP A 9 -4.82 -3.78 5.47
N PHE A 10 -5.78 -3.89 6.36
CA PHE A 10 -6.72 -2.80 6.65
C PHE A 10 -5.96 -1.56 7.14
N LEU A 11 -6.10 -0.46 6.40
CA LEU A 11 -5.42 0.83 6.65
C LEU A 11 -3.89 0.77 6.61
N ILE A 12 -3.32 -0.34 6.13
CA ILE A 12 -1.86 -0.54 6.07
C ILE A 12 -1.45 -0.90 4.65
N GLY A 13 -0.34 -0.34 4.20
CA GLY A 13 0.22 -0.62 2.89
C GLY A 13 -0.38 0.22 1.78
N PRO A 14 -0.11 -0.15 0.53
CA PRO A 14 0.76 -1.24 0.11
C PRO A 14 2.23 -1.07 0.48
N ILE A 15 2.75 0.16 0.54
CA ILE A 15 4.13 0.40 0.98
C ILE A 15 4.17 0.42 2.51
N ILE A 16 4.96 -0.47 3.09
CA ILE A 16 5.12 -0.53 4.55
C ILE A 16 6.11 0.56 4.98
N LYS A 17 5.65 1.44 5.86
CA LYS A 17 6.44 2.54 6.41
C LYS A 17 6.65 2.27 7.89
N ASP A 18 7.83 1.79 8.26
CA ASP A 18 8.15 1.32 9.59
C ASP A 18 9.23 2.15 10.30
N ILE A 19 9.70 3.23 9.67
CA ILE A 19 10.68 4.14 10.25
C ILE A 19 9.97 5.43 10.67
N PHE A 20 10.08 5.81 11.94
CA PHE A 20 9.50 7.05 12.42
C PHE A 20 10.47 8.22 12.20
N SER A 21 10.00 9.23 11.45
CA SER A 21 10.77 10.46 11.23
C SER A 21 10.39 11.52 12.26
N VAL A 22 11.31 11.85 13.15
CA VAL A 22 11.10 12.89 14.17
C VAL A 22 10.88 14.25 13.51
N SER A 23 11.64 14.56 12.45
CA SER A 23 11.54 15.85 11.76
C SER A 23 10.22 16.03 11.02
N GLN A 24 9.64 14.96 10.50
CA GLN A 24 8.36 15.00 9.78
C GLN A 24 7.17 14.57 10.63
N ASN A 25 7.44 14.04 11.81
CA ASN A 25 6.43 13.54 12.75
C ASN A 25 5.49 12.51 12.10
N LYS A 26 6.05 11.57 11.33
CA LYS A 26 5.29 10.51 10.66
C LYS A 26 6.17 9.30 10.35
N LEU A 27 5.54 8.19 10.03
CA LEU A 27 6.23 7.00 9.56
C LEU A 27 6.65 7.18 8.10
N ILE A 28 7.85 6.71 7.77
CA ILE A 28 8.44 6.78 6.43
C ILE A 28 9.11 5.46 6.07
N THR A 29 9.50 5.32 4.80
CA THR A 29 10.28 4.15 4.33
C THR A 29 11.77 4.28 4.63
N GLY A 30 12.25 5.51 4.77
CA GLY A 30 13.67 5.82 4.88
C GLY A 30 14.38 5.95 3.53
N VAL A 31 13.64 5.86 2.43
CA VAL A 31 14.15 6.07 1.07
C VAL A 31 13.61 7.39 0.55
N ASP A 32 14.47 8.40 0.42
CA ASP A 32 14.05 9.76 0.07
C ASP A 32 13.33 9.82 -1.28
N SER A 33 13.77 9.06 -2.27
CA SER A 33 13.15 9.03 -3.59
C SER A 33 11.72 8.49 -3.56
N ILE A 34 11.34 7.77 -2.52
CA ILE A 34 9.98 7.29 -2.31
C ILE A 34 9.23 8.25 -1.38
N ASP A 35 9.83 8.60 -0.24
CA ASP A 35 9.17 9.42 0.78
C ASP A 35 8.83 10.82 0.27
N ASN A 36 9.64 11.36 -0.64
CA ASN A 36 9.42 12.68 -1.23
C ASN A 36 8.73 12.64 -2.59
N ASN A 37 8.33 11.47 -3.07
CA ASN A 37 7.66 11.30 -4.36
C ASN A 37 6.14 11.41 -4.17
N LYS A 38 5.58 12.55 -4.58
CA LYS A 38 4.17 12.83 -4.43
C LYS A 38 3.29 11.83 -5.18
N SER A 39 3.67 11.48 -6.41
CA SER A 39 2.89 10.55 -7.25
C SER A 39 2.83 9.15 -6.65
N ILE A 40 3.96 8.66 -6.13
CA ILE A 40 4.01 7.36 -5.46
C ILE A 40 3.13 7.38 -4.21
N ASN A 41 3.22 8.43 -3.41
CA ASN A 41 2.45 8.52 -2.16
C ASN A 41 0.95 8.65 -2.42
N GLU A 42 0.55 9.41 -3.43
CA GLU A 42 -0.86 9.53 -3.82
C GLU A 42 -1.43 8.18 -4.30
N LEU A 43 -0.69 7.46 -5.12
CA LEU A 43 -1.11 6.15 -5.60
C LEU A 43 -1.16 5.14 -4.47
N ASN A 44 -0.18 5.16 -3.57
CA ASN A 44 -0.17 4.32 -2.37
C ASN A 44 -1.42 4.55 -1.53
N ASP A 45 -1.79 5.80 -1.28
CA ASP A 45 -2.98 6.15 -0.50
C ASP A 45 -4.26 5.71 -1.21
N LYS A 46 -4.30 5.83 -2.53
CA LYS A 46 -5.45 5.40 -3.33
C LYS A 46 -5.66 3.89 -3.23
N ILE A 47 -4.59 3.11 -3.33
CA ILE A 47 -4.64 1.65 -3.20
C ILE A 47 -5.08 1.26 -1.79
N SER A 48 -4.51 1.89 -0.77
CA SER A 48 -4.87 1.64 0.62
C SER A 48 -6.35 1.92 0.89
N SER A 49 -6.87 3.03 0.36
CA SER A 49 -8.27 3.40 0.51
C SER A 49 -9.20 2.41 -0.19
N LEU A 50 -8.85 1.99 -1.40
CA LEU A 50 -9.65 1.01 -2.14
C LEU A 50 -9.69 -0.33 -1.41
N TYR A 51 -8.53 -0.84 -1.01
CA TYR A 51 -8.46 -2.10 -0.27
C TYR A 51 -9.22 -2.04 1.05
N SER A 52 -9.06 -0.94 1.79
CA SER A 52 -9.73 -0.76 3.08
C SER A 52 -11.25 -0.65 2.92
N SER A 53 -11.75 -0.18 1.76
CA SER A 53 -13.18 -0.11 1.48
C SER A 53 -13.84 -1.47 1.37
N PHE A 54 -13.07 -2.55 1.21
CA PHE A 54 -13.59 -3.91 1.16
C PHE A 54 -13.98 -4.45 2.53
N TYR A 55 -13.62 -3.74 3.59
CA TYR A 55 -13.98 -4.12 4.95
C TYR A 55 -15.29 -3.46 5.36
N ASP A 56 -16.24 -4.27 5.82
CA ASP A 56 -17.52 -3.78 6.32
C ASP A 56 -17.49 -3.67 7.84
N PHE A 57 -18.02 -2.56 8.34
CA PHE A 57 -18.25 -2.36 9.77
C PHE A 57 -19.75 -2.38 10.00
N ASP A 58 -20.24 -3.46 10.61
CA ASP A 58 -21.65 -3.58 10.93
C ASP A 58 -21.97 -2.72 12.15
N SER A 59 -23.00 -1.88 12.03
CA SER A 59 -23.37 -0.92 13.07
C SER A 59 -24.06 -1.56 14.28
N GLY A 60 -23.51 -2.44 14.94
CA GLY A 60 -24.08 -3.15 16.08
C GLY A 60 -23.22 -4.34 16.44
N ASP A 61 -22.24 -4.61 15.60
CA ASP A 61 -21.27 -5.65 15.77
C ASP A 61 -19.88 -5.00 15.73
N GLU A 62 -19.04 -5.29 16.69
CA GLU A 62 -17.68 -4.76 16.75
C GLU A 62 -16.74 -5.42 15.75
N SER A 63 -17.20 -6.45 15.04
CA SER A 63 -16.36 -7.19 14.10
C SER A 63 -16.26 -6.50 12.76
N CYS A 64 -15.01 -6.33 12.30
CA CYS A 64 -14.69 -5.89 10.96
C CYS A 64 -14.70 -7.11 10.05
N ARG A 65 -15.50 -7.08 8.99
CA ARG A 65 -15.67 -8.22 8.07
C ARG A 65 -15.17 -7.86 6.69
N PHE A 66 -14.29 -8.68 6.11
CA PHE A 66 -13.83 -8.51 4.75
C PHE A 66 -14.93 -8.94 3.76
N ASN A 67 -15.37 -7.99 2.93
CA ASN A 67 -16.40 -8.25 1.93
C ASN A 67 -15.75 -8.83 0.66
N ILE A 68 -15.71 -10.13 0.56
CA ILE A 68 -15.04 -10.84 -0.53
C ILE A 68 -15.73 -10.60 -1.88
N GLU A 69 -17.05 -10.41 -1.90
CA GLU A 69 -17.78 -10.16 -3.14
C GLU A 69 -17.42 -8.80 -3.72
N LEU A 70 -17.37 -7.76 -2.89
CA LEU A 70 -16.95 -6.42 -3.28
C LEU A 70 -15.48 -6.43 -3.71
N ALA A 71 -14.63 -7.15 -3.00
CA ALA A 71 -13.22 -7.28 -3.35
C ALA A 71 -13.03 -7.93 -4.71
N LYS A 72 -13.77 -8.98 -5.02
CA LYS A 72 -13.72 -9.64 -6.34
C LYS A 72 -14.20 -8.73 -7.46
N GLU A 73 -15.21 -7.92 -7.20
CA GLU A 73 -15.75 -6.95 -8.16
C GLU A 73 -14.71 -5.91 -8.55
N HIS A 74 -13.88 -5.47 -7.60
CA HIS A 74 -12.86 -4.44 -7.80
C HIS A 74 -11.43 -4.99 -7.93
N LYS A 75 -11.28 -6.31 -8.02
CA LYS A 75 -9.96 -6.94 -8.06
C LYS A 75 -9.11 -6.46 -9.24
N ASP A 76 -9.69 -6.36 -10.43
CA ASP A 76 -8.98 -5.94 -11.63
C ASP A 76 -8.49 -4.49 -11.50
N GLU A 77 -9.32 -3.62 -10.92
CA GLU A 77 -8.93 -2.23 -10.64
C GLU A 77 -7.76 -2.18 -9.65
N LEU A 78 -7.86 -2.95 -8.57
CA LEU A 78 -6.81 -3.00 -7.55
C LEU A 78 -5.49 -3.52 -8.14
N LEU A 79 -5.53 -4.57 -8.94
CA LEU A 79 -4.35 -5.12 -9.61
C LEU A 79 -3.69 -4.11 -10.53
N ARG A 80 -4.49 -3.35 -11.30
CA ARG A 80 -3.97 -2.30 -12.18
C ARG A 80 -3.24 -1.22 -11.39
N LEU A 81 -3.83 -0.78 -10.28
CA LEU A 81 -3.22 0.24 -9.44
C LEU A 81 -1.92 -0.26 -8.81
N ILE A 82 -1.88 -1.52 -8.38
CA ILE A 82 -0.67 -2.13 -7.82
C ILE A 82 0.42 -2.22 -8.88
N ASP A 83 0.07 -2.62 -10.10
CA ASP A 83 1.03 -2.68 -11.22
C ASP A 83 1.61 -1.30 -11.53
N ASP A 84 0.77 -0.26 -11.53
CA ASP A 84 1.22 1.12 -11.73
C ASP A 84 2.19 1.55 -10.62
N LEU A 85 1.90 1.19 -9.37
CA LEU A 85 2.77 1.49 -8.25
C LEU A 85 4.13 0.80 -8.39
N LEU A 86 4.13 -0.48 -8.78
CA LEU A 86 5.36 -1.23 -8.99
C LEU A 86 6.22 -0.61 -10.07
N LEU A 87 5.61 -0.15 -11.18
CA LEU A 87 6.32 0.53 -12.26
C LEU A 87 6.94 1.84 -11.76
N MET A 88 6.20 2.62 -10.99
CA MET A 88 6.73 3.87 -10.42
C MET A 88 7.90 3.61 -9.47
N LEU A 89 7.80 2.57 -8.65
CA LEU A 89 8.88 2.18 -7.73
C LEU A 89 10.12 1.74 -8.50
N GLN A 90 9.95 0.97 -9.57
CA GLN A 90 11.07 0.52 -10.42
C GLN A 90 11.73 1.71 -11.11
N ASP A 91 10.94 2.65 -11.63
CA ASP A 91 11.46 3.85 -12.29
C ASP A 91 12.24 4.75 -11.32
N SER A 92 11.84 4.78 -10.06
CA SER A 92 12.51 5.57 -9.02
C SER A 92 13.71 4.84 -8.41
N ASN A 93 13.90 3.57 -8.73
CA ASN A 93 14.96 2.76 -8.13
C ASN A 93 16.29 2.98 -8.87
N ASP A 94 17.19 3.66 -8.20
CA ASP A 94 18.56 3.90 -8.68
C ASP A 94 19.58 2.87 -8.16
N GLY A 95 19.07 1.76 -7.59
CA GLY A 95 19.91 0.74 -6.95
C GLY A 95 20.07 0.92 -5.45
N SER A 96 19.45 1.93 -4.86
CA SER A 96 19.55 2.22 -3.42
C SER A 96 18.62 1.36 -2.56
N PHE A 97 17.66 0.68 -3.15
CA PHE A 97 16.72 -0.17 -2.42
C PHE A 97 16.30 -1.37 -3.27
N GLU A 98 15.80 -2.40 -2.60
CA GLU A 98 15.16 -3.54 -3.27
C GLU A 98 13.68 -3.58 -2.89
N ILE A 99 12.87 -4.17 -3.76
CA ILE A 99 11.43 -4.30 -3.57
C ILE A 99 11.10 -5.75 -3.25
N VAL A 100 10.43 -5.96 -2.11
CA VAL A 100 9.91 -7.28 -1.72
C VAL A 100 8.39 -7.19 -1.76
N ASN A 101 7.78 -7.83 -2.75
CA ASN A 101 6.34 -7.81 -2.95
C ASN A 101 5.68 -9.00 -2.26
N ASN A 102 5.06 -8.74 -1.12
CA ASN A 102 4.30 -9.73 -0.34
C ASN A 102 2.79 -9.55 -0.50
N ILE A 103 2.36 -8.77 -1.49
CA ILE A 103 0.93 -8.59 -1.77
C ILE A 103 0.37 -9.90 -2.31
N ASN A 104 -0.67 -10.40 -1.65
CA ASN A 104 -1.32 -11.65 -2.02
C ASN A 104 -2.83 -11.41 -2.17
N LEU A 105 -3.33 -11.59 -3.39
CA LEU A 105 -4.74 -11.39 -3.74
C LEU A 105 -5.34 -12.72 -4.20
N ASP A 106 -5.38 -13.69 -3.32
CA ASP A 106 -5.84 -15.05 -3.63
C ASP A 106 -7.33 -15.31 -3.34
N TRP A 107 -8.10 -14.24 -3.31
CA TRP A 107 -9.55 -14.37 -3.21
C TRP A 107 -10.28 -14.25 -4.55
#